data_bbba8e2f3379c80c4b3cf1cf200052a9
#
_entry.id   bbba8e2f3379c80c4b3cf1cf200052a9
#
_cell.length_a   1.000
_cell.length_b   1.000
_cell.length_c   1.000
_cell.angle_alpha   90.00
_cell.angle_beta   90.00
_cell.angle_gamma   90.00
#
_symmetry.space_group_name_H-M   'P 1'
#
loop_
_entity.id
_entity.type
_entity.pdbx_description
1 polymer ?
#
loop_
_entity_poly.entity_id
_entity_poly.type
_entity_poly.pdbx_seq_one_letter_code
_entity_poly.pdbx_strand_id
1 'polypeptide(L)'
;MTAVFTLRLATAALAAMGFAAQAAPDATKANTLPPKPTVADVLKASKPSDWRALDPENTVYMDLPTGRVIMELAPAFAPATAANIRALVREKYFDGLFIIRSQDGFVVQWGDPDEENPKPFKAAKTVKEEFTVPIRDAAKAGAFTRLKDGDVYAPQVGHVNGFPVARDPARGETWLPHCYGMIGVARDNGYDSGNGSQLYVVIGHAPRHLDRNITVVGRIVHGMPLLSAQPRGTGAAGFYEKPEQRMPIQSVRIAADLPETERSKFEVMRTDSATYQAVVEAQRNRGGPWTKVATGKIDLCNAPIPVREQK
;
A
#
# COMPACT_ATOMS: atom_id res chain seq x y z
N MET A 1 64.67 77.69 -17.39
CA MET A 1 64.08 76.91 -18.43
C MET A 1 62.73 76.40 -17.91
N THR A 2 61.66 77.09 -18.28
CA THR A 2 60.31 76.93 -17.73
C THR A 2 59.49 76.34 -18.86
N ALA A 3 58.99 75.10 -18.66
CA ALA A 3 58.10 74.40 -19.62
C ALA A 3 56.65 74.61 -19.17
N VAL A 4 55.86 75.24 -20.01
CA VAL A 4 54.44 75.51 -19.83
C VAL A 4 53.66 74.34 -20.42
N PHE A 5 52.89 73.64 -19.61
CA PHE A 5 51.95 72.58 -20.03
C PHE A 5 50.55 73.17 -20.21
N THR A 6 50.09 73.17 -21.45
CA THR A 6 48.72 73.54 -21.83
C THR A 6 47.76 72.39 -21.65
N LEU A 7 46.77 72.55 -20.77
CA LEU A 7 45.70 71.58 -20.52
C LEU A 7 44.58 71.76 -21.55
N ARG A 8 44.34 70.75 -22.39
CA ARG A 8 43.19 70.72 -23.30
C ARG A 8 42.02 70.05 -22.60
N LEU A 9 40.90 70.77 -22.37
CA LEU A 9 39.63 70.20 -21.95
C LEU A 9 39.00 69.45 -23.13
N ALA A 10 38.74 68.15 -22.92
CA ALA A 10 37.97 67.37 -23.84
C ALA A 10 36.53 67.34 -23.26
N THR A 11 35.57 67.84 -23.96
CA THR A 11 34.13 67.78 -23.67
C THR A 11 33.63 66.38 -24.05
N ALA A 12 33.27 65.57 -23.05
CA ALA A 12 32.60 64.28 -23.27
C ALA A 12 31.10 64.54 -23.45
N ALA A 13 30.58 64.22 -24.61
CA ALA A 13 29.13 64.17 -24.85
C ALA A 13 28.52 62.90 -24.19
N LEU A 14 27.67 63.09 -23.23
CA LEU A 14 26.84 62.02 -22.64
C LEU A 14 25.74 61.63 -23.64
N ALA A 15 25.90 60.46 -24.29
CA ALA A 15 24.81 59.80 -25.02
C ALA A 15 23.87 59.17 -24.02
N ALA A 16 22.64 59.70 -23.85
CA ALA A 16 21.57 59.10 -23.07
C ALA A 16 21.08 57.83 -23.83
N MET A 17 21.56 56.65 -23.41
CA MET A 17 20.95 55.39 -23.82
C MET A 17 19.62 55.22 -23.07
N GLY A 18 18.52 55.42 -23.80
CA GLY A 18 17.18 55.09 -23.30
C GLY A 18 17.08 53.55 -23.10
N PHE A 19 17.11 53.12 -21.87
CA PHE A 19 16.69 51.74 -21.53
C PHE A 19 15.17 51.64 -21.76
N ALA A 20 14.79 51.00 -22.88
CA ALA A 20 13.42 50.52 -23.04
C ALA A 20 13.18 49.49 -21.95
N ALA A 21 12.35 49.82 -20.97
CA ALA A 21 11.88 48.86 -19.99
C ALA A 21 11.09 47.78 -20.74
N GLN A 22 11.71 46.63 -20.97
CA GLN A 22 11.00 45.43 -21.39
C GLN A 22 10.04 45.07 -20.24
N ALA A 23 8.74 45.18 -20.52
CA ALA A 23 7.73 44.68 -19.60
C ALA A 23 8.03 43.23 -19.28
N ALA A 24 8.19 42.92 -17.98
CA ALA A 24 8.33 41.54 -17.52
C ALA A 24 7.11 40.74 -18.04
N PRO A 25 7.31 39.52 -18.54
CA PRO A 25 6.18 38.69 -18.96
C PRO A 25 5.21 38.54 -17.83
N ASP A 26 3.95 38.80 -18.14
CA ASP A 26 2.81 38.76 -17.19
C ASP A 26 2.79 37.39 -16.50
N ALA A 27 3.25 37.36 -15.24
CA ALA A 27 3.33 36.15 -14.40
C ALA A 27 1.94 35.61 -14.00
N THR A 28 0.86 36.21 -14.48
CA THR A 28 -0.52 35.86 -14.14
C THR A 28 -1.15 34.81 -15.07
N LYS A 29 -0.49 34.35 -16.12
CA LYS A 29 -0.93 33.14 -16.81
C LYS A 29 -0.47 31.92 -16.02
N ALA A 30 -1.14 31.65 -14.90
CA ALA A 30 -1.04 30.36 -14.25
C ALA A 30 -1.28 29.28 -15.32
N ASN A 31 -0.28 28.45 -15.56
CA ASN A 31 -0.38 27.30 -16.46
C ASN A 31 -1.32 26.28 -15.81
N THR A 32 -2.63 26.57 -15.83
CA THR A 32 -3.66 25.70 -15.29
C THR A 32 -3.81 24.56 -16.26
N LEU A 33 -3.42 23.37 -15.80
CA LEU A 33 -3.74 22.13 -16.52
C LEU A 33 -5.25 22.09 -16.77
N PRO A 34 -5.70 21.63 -17.96
CA PRO A 34 -7.12 21.52 -18.23
C PRO A 34 -7.82 20.68 -17.15
N PRO A 35 -9.06 21.03 -16.81
CA PRO A 35 -9.81 20.29 -15.82
C PRO A 35 -9.94 18.82 -16.25
N LYS A 36 -9.35 17.93 -15.46
CA LYS A 36 -9.50 16.49 -15.60
C LYS A 36 -10.31 15.96 -14.45
N PRO A 37 -11.10 14.89 -14.63
CA PRO A 37 -11.81 14.24 -13.53
C PRO A 37 -10.85 13.92 -12.38
N THR A 38 -11.22 14.26 -11.16
CA THR A 38 -10.51 13.83 -9.97
C THR A 38 -10.88 12.37 -9.65
N VAL A 39 -10.10 11.72 -8.79
CA VAL A 39 -10.47 10.39 -8.27
C VAL A 39 -11.86 10.43 -7.62
N ALA A 40 -12.18 11.49 -6.88
CA ALA A 40 -13.48 11.66 -6.25
C ALA A 40 -14.63 11.73 -7.27
N ASP A 41 -14.44 12.44 -8.39
CA ASP A 41 -15.44 12.52 -9.47
C ASP A 41 -15.68 11.14 -10.11
N VAL A 42 -14.61 10.39 -10.36
CA VAL A 42 -14.69 9.03 -10.91
C VAL A 42 -15.42 8.09 -9.96
N LEU A 43 -15.10 8.15 -8.65
CA LEU A 43 -15.75 7.32 -7.64
C LEU A 43 -17.24 7.67 -7.50
N LYS A 44 -17.59 8.94 -7.55
CA LYS A 44 -19.00 9.41 -7.51
C LYS A 44 -19.81 8.90 -8.70
N ALA A 45 -19.18 8.79 -9.86
CA ALA A 45 -19.83 8.29 -11.09
C ALA A 45 -19.81 6.75 -11.21
N SER A 46 -19.18 6.04 -10.26
CA SER A 46 -19.07 4.57 -10.31
C SER A 46 -20.43 3.89 -10.15
N LYS A 47 -20.60 2.76 -10.84
CA LYS A 47 -21.81 1.93 -10.79
C LYS A 47 -21.66 0.81 -9.78
N PRO A 48 -22.73 0.21 -9.27
CA PRO A 48 -22.66 -0.98 -8.40
C PRO A 48 -21.84 -2.12 -9.00
N SER A 49 -21.93 -2.34 -10.33
CA SER A 49 -21.17 -3.37 -11.05
C SER A 49 -19.65 -3.15 -11.06
N ASP A 50 -19.17 -1.95 -10.73
CA ASP A 50 -17.74 -1.65 -10.61
C ASP A 50 -17.13 -2.13 -9.29
N TRP A 51 -17.98 -2.64 -8.40
CA TRP A 51 -17.60 -3.05 -7.04
C TRP A 51 -17.87 -4.54 -6.85
N ARG A 52 -17.11 -5.15 -5.99
CA ARG A 52 -17.36 -6.51 -5.50
C ARG A 52 -17.42 -6.52 -3.98
N ALA A 53 -18.30 -7.33 -3.43
CA ALA A 53 -18.28 -7.63 -2.01
C ALA A 53 -17.01 -8.39 -1.62
N LEU A 54 -16.64 -8.31 -0.34
CA LEU A 54 -15.63 -9.18 0.23
C LEU A 54 -16.17 -10.62 0.34
N ASP A 55 -15.31 -11.60 0.07
CA ASP A 55 -15.65 -13.01 0.33
C ASP A 55 -15.60 -13.26 1.85
N PRO A 56 -16.71 -13.64 2.50
CA PRO A 56 -16.75 -13.84 3.95
C PRO A 56 -15.76 -14.90 4.45
N GLU A 57 -15.47 -15.95 3.66
CA GLU A 57 -14.50 -16.98 4.05
C GLU A 57 -13.06 -16.47 4.06
N ASN A 58 -12.76 -15.45 3.28
CA ASN A 58 -11.44 -14.83 3.18
C ASN A 58 -11.37 -13.45 3.84
N THR A 59 -12.42 -13.06 4.56
CA THR A 59 -12.46 -11.80 5.33
C THR A 59 -12.23 -12.09 6.80
N VAL A 60 -11.23 -11.45 7.39
CA VAL A 60 -10.84 -11.63 8.79
C VAL A 60 -11.04 -10.32 9.53
N TYR A 61 -11.73 -10.35 10.65
CA TYR A 61 -11.92 -9.25 11.59
C TYR A 61 -10.95 -9.40 12.75
N MET A 62 -10.17 -8.38 13.03
CA MET A 62 -9.37 -8.28 14.25
C MET A 62 -9.90 -7.12 15.08
N ASP A 63 -10.44 -7.42 16.24
CA ASP A 63 -10.97 -6.43 17.16
C ASP A 63 -9.88 -6.01 18.15
N LEU A 64 -9.59 -4.73 18.15
CA LEU A 64 -8.71 -4.06 19.10
C LEU A 64 -9.53 -3.20 20.05
N PRO A 65 -9.03 -2.80 21.23
CA PRO A 65 -9.72 -1.83 22.09
C PRO A 65 -10.07 -0.51 21.40
N THR A 66 -9.31 -0.17 20.34
CA THR A 66 -9.45 1.08 19.58
C THR A 66 -10.37 0.96 18.35
N GLY A 67 -10.84 -0.25 18.03
CA GLY A 67 -11.74 -0.50 16.90
C GLY A 67 -11.39 -1.75 16.09
N ARG A 68 -12.17 -1.99 15.05
CA ARG A 68 -12.04 -3.17 14.19
C ARG A 68 -11.11 -2.91 13.00
N VAL A 69 -10.20 -3.84 12.78
CA VAL A 69 -9.41 -3.97 11.55
C VAL A 69 -10.02 -5.07 10.68
N ILE A 70 -10.20 -4.80 9.40
CA ILE A 70 -10.74 -5.76 8.43
C ILE A 70 -9.62 -6.11 7.44
N MET A 71 -9.35 -7.40 7.33
CA MET A 71 -8.34 -7.98 6.45
C MET A 71 -9.01 -8.80 5.36
N GLU A 72 -8.48 -8.76 4.15
CA GLU A 72 -8.86 -9.64 3.04
C GLU A 72 -7.69 -10.54 2.71
N LEU A 73 -7.85 -11.87 2.89
CA LEU A 73 -6.86 -12.86 2.51
C LEU A 73 -6.89 -13.09 0.99
N ALA A 74 -5.75 -13.49 0.44
CA ALA A 74 -5.54 -13.71 -0.99
C ALA A 74 -5.16 -15.17 -1.30
N PRO A 75 -6.08 -16.15 -1.15
CA PRO A 75 -5.78 -17.58 -1.30
C PRO A 75 -5.31 -17.98 -2.71
N ALA A 76 -5.54 -17.16 -3.73
CA ALA A 76 -4.99 -17.41 -5.06
C ALA A 76 -3.47 -17.19 -5.15
N PHE A 77 -2.89 -16.46 -4.18
CA PHE A 77 -1.46 -16.15 -4.12
C PHE A 77 -0.75 -16.85 -2.97
N ALA A 78 -1.48 -17.29 -1.94
CA ALA A 78 -0.96 -18.00 -0.79
C ALA A 78 -2.00 -19.00 -0.26
N PRO A 79 -2.35 -20.05 -1.03
CA PRO A 79 -3.45 -20.95 -0.69
C PRO A 79 -3.24 -21.71 0.62
N ALA A 80 -2.06 -22.28 0.84
CA ALA A 80 -1.77 -23.06 2.04
C ALA A 80 -1.66 -22.16 3.28
N THR A 81 -0.99 -21.02 3.15
CA THR A 81 -0.84 -20.06 4.25
C THR A 81 -2.17 -19.42 4.62
N ALA A 82 -2.99 -19.02 3.65
CA ALA A 82 -4.32 -18.49 3.91
C ALA A 82 -5.23 -19.54 4.60
N ALA A 83 -5.15 -20.79 4.19
CA ALA A 83 -5.88 -21.87 4.85
C ALA A 83 -5.42 -22.08 6.31
N ASN A 84 -4.11 -22.02 6.56
CA ASN A 84 -3.55 -22.15 7.90
C ASN A 84 -3.93 -20.98 8.80
N ILE A 85 -3.93 -19.74 8.27
CA ILE A 85 -4.40 -18.56 9.02
C ILE A 85 -5.87 -18.72 9.41
N ARG A 86 -6.73 -19.18 8.49
CA ARG A 86 -8.14 -19.44 8.84
C ARG A 86 -8.29 -20.51 9.94
N ALA A 87 -7.47 -21.57 9.91
CA ALA A 87 -7.43 -22.57 10.97
C ALA A 87 -7.03 -21.95 12.32
N LEU A 88 -5.95 -21.17 12.37
CA LEU A 88 -5.50 -20.45 13.57
C LEU A 88 -6.60 -19.52 14.12
N VAL A 89 -7.31 -18.80 13.25
CA VAL A 89 -8.42 -17.92 13.65
C VAL A 89 -9.57 -18.73 14.25
N ARG A 90 -9.96 -19.85 13.64
CA ARG A 90 -11.02 -20.74 14.14
C ARG A 90 -10.65 -21.42 15.47
N GLU A 91 -9.37 -21.64 15.70
CA GLU A 91 -8.84 -22.09 17.00
C GLU A 91 -8.79 -20.97 18.06
N LYS A 92 -9.15 -19.73 17.70
CA LYS A 92 -9.03 -18.53 18.55
C LYS A 92 -7.58 -18.29 19.01
N TYR A 93 -6.61 -18.65 18.16
CA TYR A 93 -5.20 -18.52 18.50
C TYR A 93 -4.81 -17.09 18.83
N PHE A 94 -5.27 -16.13 18.03
CA PHE A 94 -4.91 -14.72 18.21
C PHE A 94 -5.63 -14.01 19.37
N ASP A 95 -6.69 -14.61 19.94
CA ASP A 95 -7.45 -14.02 21.04
C ASP A 95 -6.55 -13.86 22.27
N GLY A 96 -6.43 -12.65 22.79
CA GLY A 96 -5.58 -12.32 23.92
C GLY A 96 -4.08 -12.20 23.59
N LEU A 97 -3.67 -12.39 22.32
CA LEU A 97 -2.34 -12.05 21.86
C LEU A 97 -2.20 -10.54 21.62
N PHE A 98 -1.09 -10.08 21.07
CA PHE A 98 -0.74 -8.67 21.07
C PHE A 98 -0.19 -8.21 19.72
N ILE A 99 -0.31 -6.90 19.47
CA ILE A 99 0.64 -6.20 18.61
C ILE A 99 1.95 -6.13 19.39
N ILE A 100 3.01 -6.72 18.82
CA ILE A 100 4.30 -6.94 19.51
C ILE A 100 5.41 -6.04 18.99
N ARG A 101 5.21 -5.43 17.82
CA ARG A 101 6.22 -4.61 17.14
C ARG A 101 5.56 -3.50 16.34
N SER A 102 6.14 -2.31 16.38
CA SER A 102 5.82 -1.20 15.49
C SER A 102 7.11 -0.50 15.10
N GLN A 103 7.63 -0.81 13.91
CA GLN A 103 8.85 -0.21 13.38
C GLN A 103 8.50 0.96 12.46
N ASP A 104 9.06 2.11 12.75
CA ASP A 104 8.80 3.31 11.97
C ASP A 104 9.17 3.16 10.50
N GLY A 105 8.31 3.69 9.63
CA GLY A 105 8.51 3.63 8.18
C GLY A 105 8.51 2.22 7.59
N PHE A 106 8.15 1.17 8.36
CA PHE A 106 8.28 -0.22 7.93
C PHE A 106 7.00 -1.04 8.19
N VAL A 107 6.87 -1.68 9.36
CA VAL A 107 5.78 -2.61 9.65
C VAL A 107 5.22 -2.49 11.06
N VAL A 108 3.96 -2.93 11.23
CA VAL A 108 3.37 -3.34 12.51
C VAL A 108 3.19 -4.85 12.46
N GLN A 109 3.60 -5.56 13.52
CA GLN A 109 3.56 -7.02 13.61
C GLN A 109 2.79 -7.44 14.85
N TRP A 110 2.04 -8.52 14.72
CA TRP A 110 1.25 -9.11 15.81
C TRP A 110 1.41 -10.62 15.85
N GLY A 111 1.20 -11.17 17.03
CA GLY A 111 1.31 -12.60 17.33
C GLY A 111 1.64 -12.82 18.79
N ASP A 112 2.18 -13.97 19.10
CA ASP A 112 2.63 -14.33 20.43
C ASP A 112 3.99 -13.67 20.74
N PRO A 113 4.11 -12.93 21.86
CA PRO A 113 5.38 -12.38 22.29
C PRO A 113 6.30 -13.39 23.01
N ASP A 114 5.77 -14.55 23.42
CA ASP A 114 6.53 -15.58 24.13
C ASP A 114 7.05 -16.61 23.12
N GLU A 115 8.30 -16.44 22.70
CA GLU A 115 8.96 -17.35 21.75
C GLU A 115 9.41 -18.66 22.42
N GLU A 116 9.63 -18.65 23.74
CA GLU A 116 10.09 -19.83 24.50
C GLU A 116 8.92 -20.78 24.79
N ASN A 117 7.76 -20.23 25.16
CA ASN A 117 6.56 -20.99 25.50
C ASN A 117 5.34 -20.49 24.72
N PRO A 118 5.32 -20.59 23.38
CA PRO A 118 4.27 -20.02 22.59
C PRO A 118 2.90 -20.68 22.85
N LYS A 119 1.85 -19.88 22.78
CA LYS A 119 0.46 -20.36 22.87
C LYS A 119 0.24 -21.54 21.94
N PRO A 120 -0.24 -22.69 22.44
CA PRO A 120 -0.43 -23.88 21.63
C PRO A 120 -1.56 -23.71 20.60
N PHE A 121 -1.40 -24.33 19.45
CA PHE A 121 -2.41 -24.43 18.40
C PHE A 121 -2.28 -25.78 17.65
N LYS A 122 -3.35 -26.19 16.94
CA LYS A 122 -3.42 -27.46 16.18
C LYS A 122 -3.14 -27.27 14.68
N ALA A 123 -3.31 -26.06 14.17
CA ALA A 123 -2.99 -25.71 12.80
C ALA A 123 -1.55 -26.10 12.45
N ALA A 124 -1.19 -26.13 11.17
CA ALA A 124 0.14 -26.57 10.72
C ALA A 124 1.26 -25.70 11.34
N LYS A 125 2.27 -26.36 11.90
CA LYS A 125 3.44 -25.69 12.48
C LYS A 125 4.42 -25.19 11.42
N THR A 126 4.44 -25.84 10.26
CA THR A 126 5.23 -25.46 9.09
C THR A 126 4.30 -25.36 7.88
N VAL A 127 4.52 -24.38 7.03
CA VAL A 127 3.81 -24.22 5.75
C VAL A 127 4.88 -23.97 4.70
N LYS A 128 4.82 -24.73 3.61
CA LYS A 128 5.73 -24.53 2.49
C LYS A 128 5.62 -23.06 2.01
N GLU A 129 6.76 -22.48 1.67
CA GLU A 129 6.83 -21.11 1.18
C GLU A 129 5.95 -20.87 -0.05
N GLU A 130 5.26 -19.73 -0.05
CA GLU A 130 4.42 -19.26 -1.16
C GLU A 130 4.87 -17.85 -1.57
N PHE A 131 6.18 -17.68 -1.78
CA PHE A 131 6.77 -16.40 -2.18
C PHE A 131 6.36 -15.99 -3.58
N THR A 132 6.07 -16.97 -4.43
CA THR A 132 5.48 -16.81 -5.76
C THR A 132 4.50 -17.95 -6.02
N VAL A 133 3.60 -17.73 -6.97
CA VAL A 133 2.73 -18.79 -7.51
C VAL A 133 2.79 -18.76 -9.04
N PRO A 134 2.46 -19.86 -9.72
CA PRO A 134 2.32 -19.85 -11.17
C PRO A 134 1.29 -18.83 -11.64
N ILE A 135 1.58 -18.11 -12.72
CA ILE A 135 0.65 -17.11 -13.31
C ILE A 135 -0.72 -17.73 -13.60
N ARG A 136 -0.75 -18.99 -14.07
CA ARG A 136 -2.01 -19.72 -14.37
C ARG A 136 -2.89 -19.92 -13.12
N ASP A 137 -2.27 -20.04 -11.94
CA ASP A 137 -3.01 -20.26 -10.69
C ASP A 137 -3.57 -18.94 -10.16
N ALA A 138 -2.80 -17.86 -10.20
CA ALA A 138 -3.28 -16.52 -9.87
C ALA A 138 -4.39 -16.04 -10.82
N ALA A 139 -4.37 -16.46 -12.09
CA ALA A 139 -5.41 -16.14 -13.08
C ALA A 139 -6.80 -16.70 -12.71
N LYS A 140 -6.87 -17.69 -11.82
CA LYS A 140 -8.15 -18.19 -11.27
C LYS A 140 -8.87 -17.15 -10.40
N ALA A 141 -8.15 -16.19 -9.84
CA ALA A 141 -8.74 -15.08 -9.08
C ALA A 141 -9.33 -13.99 -9.95
N GLY A 142 -8.95 -13.89 -11.21
CA GLY A 142 -9.43 -12.87 -12.14
C GLY A 142 -8.40 -12.45 -13.19
N ALA A 143 -8.81 -11.58 -14.10
CA ALA A 143 -7.95 -11.06 -15.13
C ALA A 143 -6.87 -10.13 -14.57
N PHE A 144 -5.66 -10.22 -15.12
CA PHE A 144 -4.57 -9.30 -14.81
C PHE A 144 -4.73 -8.00 -15.58
N THR A 145 -4.94 -6.91 -14.87
CA THR A 145 -4.99 -5.56 -15.42
C THR A 145 -3.62 -4.91 -15.30
N ARG A 146 -2.88 -4.83 -16.41
CA ARG A 146 -1.50 -4.33 -16.42
C ARG A 146 -1.45 -2.83 -16.14
N LEU A 147 -0.54 -2.41 -15.25
CA LEU A 147 -0.09 -1.02 -15.10
C LEU A 147 1.05 -0.78 -16.10
N LYS A 148 0.87 0.21 -16.99
CA LYS A 148 1.80 0.45 -18.12
C LYS A 148 3.05 1.25 -17.74
N ASP A 149 3.09 1.80 -16.53
CA ASP A 149 4.11 2.75 -16.09
C ASP A 149 5.47 2.10 -15.83
N GLY A 150 5.50 0.76 -15.72
CA GLY A 150 6.70 0.00 -15.41
C GLY A 150 6.92 -0.17 -13.90
N ASP A 151 7.95 -0.94 -13.55
CA ASP A 151 8.35 -1.21 -12.16
C ASP A 151 9.83 -1.59 -12.14
N VAL A 152 10.55 -1.21 -11.08
CA VAL A 152 11.99 -1.52 -10.95
C VAL A 152 12.26 -2.90 -10.35
N TYR A 153 11.25 -3.54 -9.77
CA TYR A 153 11.37 -4.83 -9.08
C TYR A 153 10.80 -6.02 -9.88
N ALA A 154 9.97 -5.73 -10.91
CA ALA A 154 9.30 -6.76 -11.68
C ALA A 154 9.16 -6.38 -13.16
N PRO A 155 9.28 -7.35 -14.11
CA PRO A 155 9.06 -7.12 -15.53
C PRO A 155 7.66 -6.60 -15.87
N GLN A 156 6.65 -6.99 -15.10
CA GLN A 156 5.28 -6.52 -15.24
C GLN A 156 4.61 -6.37 -13.88
N VAL A 157 3.83 -5.28 -13.74
CA VAL A 157 3.01 -5.01 -12.57
C VAL A 157 1.61 -4.61 -12.98
N GLY A 158 0.66 -4.77 -12.07
CA GLY A 158 -0.74 -4.46 -12.29
C GLY A 158 -1.61 -4.96 -11.15
N HIS A 159 -2.82 -5.35 -11.47
CA HIS A 159 -3.80 -5.75 -10.45
C HIS A 159 -4.54 -7.01 -10.88
N VAL A 160 -4.92 -7.83 -9.89
CA VAL A 160 -5.81 -8.98 -10.04
C VAL A 160 -6.83 -8.92 -8.91
N ASN A 161 -8.11 -8.88 -9.22
CA ASN A 161 -9.21 -8.95 -8.26
C ASN A 161 -9.04 -8.02 -7.03
N GLY A 162 -8.58 -6.78 -7.25
CA GLY A 162 -8.41 -5.81 -6.18
C GLY A 162 -7.13 -5.97 -5.36
N PHE A 163 -6.15 -6.75 -5.82
CA PHE A 163 -4.81 -6.83 -5.22
C PHE A 163 -3.75 -6.25 -6.17
N PRO A 164 -2.75 -5.53 -5.67
CA PRO A 164 -1.57 -5.22 -6.46
C PRO A 164 -0.80 -6.51 -6.73
N VAL A 165 -0.30 -6.67 -7.95
CA VAL A 165 0.36 -7.89 -8.41
C VAL A 165 1.59 -7.56 -9.23
N ALA A 166 2.67 -8.25 -8.95
CA ALA A 166 3.89 -8.27 -9.75
C ALA A 166 4.07 -9.65 -10.39
N ARG A 167 4.63 -9.71 -11.60
CA ARG A 167 4.86 -10.98 -12.29
C ARG A 167 6.07 -10.95 -13.20
N ASP A 168 6.65 -12.13 -13.39
CA ASP A 168 7.69 -12.41 -14.37
C ASP A 168 7.18 -13.46 -15.37
N PRO A 169 6.71 -13.05 -16.56
CA PRO A 169 6.22 -14.00 -17.57
C PRO A 169 7.29 -14.97 -18.08
N ALA A 170 8.56 -14.57 -18.10
CA ALA A 170 9.64 -15.46 -18.56
C ALA A 170 9.86 -16.63 -17.59
N ARG A 171 9.60 -16.41 -16.29
CA ARG A 171 9.65 -17.44 -15.25
C ARG A 171 8.30 -18.12 -15.01
N GLY A 172 7.22 -17.59 -15.57
CA GLY A 172 5.85 -18.06 -15.31
C GLY A 172 5.35 -17.78 -13.89
N GLU A 173 5.97 -16.83 -13.19
CA GLU A 173 5.75 -16.54 -11.77
C GLU A 173 5.00 -15.23 -11.55
N THR A 174 4.21 -15.19 -10.48
CA THR A 174 3.54 -13.97 -10.00
C THR A 174 3.51 -13.96 -8.47
N TRP A 175 3.43 -12.76 -7.89
CA TRP A 175 3.42 -12.55 -6.42
C TRP A 175 2.69 -11.29 -6.04
N LEU A 176 2.31 -11.18 -4.77
CA LEU A 176 1.82 -9.95 -4.17
C LEU A 176 3.00 -9.12 -3.68
N PRO A 177 3.16 -7.86 -4.13
CA PRO A 177 4.23 -6.99 -3.66
C PRO A 177 3.94 -6.40 -2.28
N HIS A 178 5.00 -6.03 -1.56
CA HIS A 178 4.93 -5.40 -0.24
C HIS A 178 4.55 -3.91 -0.34
N CYS A 179 3.37 -3.61 -0.86
CA CYS A 179 2.82 -2.25 -0.83
C CYS A 179 2.26 -1.90 0.55
N TYR A 180 2.04 -0.62 0.83
CA TYR A 180 1.37 -0.16 2.05
C TYR A 180 0.04 -0.89 2.26
N GLY A 181 -0.20 -1.36 3.49
CA GLY A 181 -1.41 -2.10 3.84
C GLY A 181 -1.41 -3.58 3.45
N MET A 182 -0.37 -4.09 2.77
CA MET A 182 -0.24 -5.52 2.48
C MET A 182 0.22 -6.28 3.73
N ILE A 183 -0.31 -7.49 3.90
CA ILE A 183 -0.06 -8.36 5.05
C ILE A 183 0.91 -9.45 4.66
N GLY A 184 2.03 -9.52 5.36
CA GLY A 184 3.02 -10.58 5.22
C GLY A 184 3.06 -11.51 6.43
N VAL A 185 3.67 -12.67 6.24
CA VAL A 185 3.87 -13.69 7.27
C VAL A 185 5.28 -13.56 7.82
N ALA A 186 5.40 -13.32 9.12
CA ALA A 186 6.72 -13.34 9.77
C ALA A 186 7.31 -14.76 9.71
N ARG A 187 8.59 -14.87 9.45
CA ARG A 187 9.33 -16.13 9.37
C ARG A 187 10.75 -15.97 9.88
N ASP A 188 11.34 -17.08 10.25
CA ASP A 188 12.77 -17.23 10.53
C ASP A 188 13.58 -17.47 9.24
N ASN A 189 14.81 -17.94 9.36
CA ASN A 189 15.66 -18.24 8.23
C ASN A 189 15.18 -19.46 7.41
N GLY A 190 14.42 -20.39 8.03
CA GLY A 190 13.82 -21.53 7.34
C GLY A 190 12.74 -21.09 6.35
N TYR A 191 12.72 -21.67 5.16
CA TYR A 191 11.74 -21.32 4.13
C TYR A 191 10.30 -21.66 4.52
N ASP A 192 10.09 -22.69 5.32
CA ASP A 192 8.79 -23.21 5.77
C ASP A 192 8.34 -22.69 7.14
N SER A 193 9.10 -21.78 7.76
CA SER A 193 8.83 -21.25 9.10
C SER A 193 7.66 -20.25 9.16
N GLY A 194 7.24 -19.70 8.02
CA GLY A 194 6.17 -18.72 7.92
C GLY A 194 4.78 -19.35 7.89
N ASN A 195 4.29 -19.82 9.03
CA ASN A 195 3.01 -20.53 9.14
C ASN A 195 1.77 -19.64 9.38
N GLY A 196 1.94 -18.33 9.54
CA GLY A 196 0.86 -17.37 9.79
C GLY A 196 0.51 -17.15 11.25
N SER A 197 1.20 -17.77 12.21
CA SER A 197 1.01 -17.50 13.66
C SER A 197 1.50 -16.11 14.08
N GLN A 198 2.42 -15.54 13.31
CA GLN A 198 2.82 -14.14 13.39
C GLN A 198 2.65 -13.46 12.04
N LEU A 199 1.96 -12.34 12.03
CA LEU A 199 1.64 -11.56 10.84
C LEU A 199 2.12 -10.12 11.02
N TYR A 200 2.45 -9.48 9.90
CA TYR A 200 2.72 -8.05 9.90
C TYR A 200 1.99 -7.33 8.77
N VAL A 201 1.82 -6.03 8.90
CA VAL A 201 1.32 -5.14 7.85
C VAL A 201 2.34 -4.05 7.56
N VAL A 202 2.51 -3.73 6.28
CA VAL A 202 3.36 -2.61 5.86
C VAL A 202 2.69 -1.29 6.21
N ILE A 203 3.36 -0.44 7.01
CA ILE A 203 2.88 0.87 7.44
C ILE A 203 3.73 2.04 6.93
N GLY A 204 4.72 1.79 6.10
CA GLY A 204 5.65 2.79 5.60
C GLY A 204 5.90 2.67 4.11
N HIS A 205 7.06 3.14 3.69
CA HIS A 205 7.50 2.98 2.31
C HIS A 205 7.56 1.50 1.94
N ALA A 206 7.08 1.17 0.75
CA ALA A 206 6.95 -0.21 0.29
C ALA A 206 8.31 -0.96 0.32
N PRO A 207 8.51 -1.93 1.21
CA PRO A 207 9.77 -2.65 1.34
C PRO A 207 9.87 -3.74 0.25
N ARG A 208 9.90 -3.33 -1.02
CA ARG A 208 9.88 -4.21 -2.19
C ARG A 208 11.05 -5.20 -2.27
N HIS A 209 12.15 -4.96 -1.52
CA HIS A 209 13.24 -5.92 -1.36
C HIS A 209 12.81 -7.23 -0.66
N LEU A 210 11.67 -7.21 0.06
CA LEU A 210 11.06 -8.40 0.65
C LEU A 210 10.25 -9.22 -0.36
N ASP A 211 9.94 -8.67 -1.53
CA ASP A 211 9.23 -9.39 -2.60
C ASP A 211 9.95 -10.68 -2.95
N ARG A 212 9.22 -11.78 -3.02
CA ARG A 212 9.73 -13.14 -3.27
C ARG A 212 10.69 -13.69 -2.20
N ASN A 213 10.75 -13.04 -1.05
CA ASN A 213 11.49 -13.50 0.13
C ASN A 213 10.57 -13.79 1.31
N ILE A 214 9.35 -13.27 1.30
CA ILE A 214 8.33 -13.48 2.33
C ILE A 214 6.98 -13.66 1.64
N THR A 215 6.17 -14.57 2.17
CA THR A 215 4.79 -14.78 1.70
C THR A 215 3.91 -13.60 2.10
N VAL A 216 3.31 -12.94 1.11
CA VAL A 216 2.25 -11.95 1.31
C VAL A 216 0.91 -12.64 1.14
N VAL A 217 0.03 -12.54 2.15
CA VAL A 217 -1.19 -13.36 2.26
C VAL A 217 -2.47 -12.58 2.05
N GLY A 218 -2.40 -11.25 1.99
CA GLY A 218 -3.59 -10.42 1.91
C GLY A 218 -3.29 -8.94 2.11
N ARG A 219 -4.34 -8.20 2.45
CA ARG A 219 -4.25 -6.75 2.70
C ARG A 219 -5.24 -6.29 3.77
N ILE A 220 -4.99 -5.10 4.32
CA ILE A 220 -5.98 -4.40 5.13
C ILE A 220 -6.98 -3.69 4.22
N VAL A 221 -8.26 -3.90 4.47
CA VAL A 221 -9.38 -3.26 3.78
C VAL A 221 -9.88 -2.05 4.57
N HIS A 222 -9.92 -2.17 5.90
CA HIS A 222 -10.37 -1.14 6.82
C HIS A 222 -9.56 -1.17 8.11
N GLY A 223 -9.42 -0.01 8.78
CA GLY A 223 -8.73 0.06 10.07
C GLY A 223 -7.22 0.31 10.00
N MET A 224 -6.64 0.62 8.83
CA MET A 224 -5.21 0.98 8.71
C MET A 224 -4.75 2.06 9.69
N PRO A 225 -5.53 3.14 9.97
CA PRO A 225 -5.14 4.14 10.97
C PRO A 225 -4.93 3.55 12.37
N LEU A 226 -5.68 2.51 12.76
CA LEU A 226 -5.53 1.85 14.06
C LEU A 226 -4.17 1.13 14.19
N LEU A 227 -3.64 0.65 13.08
CA LEU A 227 -2.34 -0.04 13.02
C LEU A 227 -1.19 0.96 12.83
N SER A 228 -1.32 1.87 11.86
CA SER A 228 -0.25 2.83 11.56
C SER A 228 0.00 3.86 12.67
N ALA A 229 -1.00 4.13 13.53
CA ALA A 229 -0.88 5.01 14.69
C ALA A 229 -0.33 4.32 15.94
N GLN A 230 0.02 3.04 15.91
CA GLN A 230 0.62 2.37 17.06
C GLN A 230 1.91 3.08 17.48
N PRO A 231 2.12 3.30 18.79
CA PRO A 231 3.40 3.83 19.28
C PRO A 231 4.56 3.01 18.71
N ARG A 232 5.65 3.68 18.35
CA ARG A 232 6.84 2.97 17.86
C ARG A 232 7.52 2.21 18.98
N GLY A 233 7.92 0.97 18.70
CA GLY A 233 8.68 0.17 19.66
C GLY A 233 10.07 0.73 19.89
N THR A 234 10.54 0.66 21.12
CA THR A 234 11.85 1.17 21.56
C THR A 234 12.96 0.13 21.51
N GLY A 235 12.61 -1.13 21.41
CA GLY A 235 13.53 -2.24 21.29
C GLY A 235 14.11 -2.43 19.90
N ALA A 236 14.97 -3.42 19.76
CA ALA A 236 15.58 -3.78 18.49
C ALA A 236 14.52 -4.01 17.41
N ALA A 237 14.75 -3.49 16.20
CA ALA A 237 13.84 -3.61 15.07
C ALA A 237 12.39 -3.14 15.35
N GLY A 238 12.18 -2.29 16.39
CA GLY A 238 10.87 -1.75 16.73
C GLY A 238 9.98 -2.71 17.53
N PHE A 239 10.53 -3.75 18.15
CA PHE A 239 9.79 -4.57 19.11
C PHE A 239 9.49 -3.78 20.39
N TYR A 240 8.37 -4.12 21.04
CA TYR A 240 8.04 -3.56 22.35
C TYR A 240 8.78 -4.31 23.44
N GLU A 241 9.62 -3.60 24.18
CA GLU A 241 10.42 -4.17 25.27
C GLU A 241 9.57 -4.53 26.50
N LYS A 242 8.54 -3.71 26.75
CA LYS A 242 7.69 -3.87 27.95
C LYS A 242 6.31 -4.35 27.58
N PRO A 243 5.72 -5.28 28.37
CA PRO A 243 4.35 -5.77 28.12
C PRO A 243 3.29 -4.66 28.02
N GLU A 244 3.44 -3.57 28.81
CA GLU A 244 2.50 -2.45 28.85
C GLU A 244 2.44 -1.63 27.55
N GLN A 245 3.45 -1.78 26.69
CA GLN A 245 3.50 -1.12 25.39
C GLN A 245 2.67 -1.88 24.33
N ARG A 246 2.37 -3.16 24.59
CA ARG A 246 1.72 -4.06 23.63
C ARG A 246 0.22 -3.79 23.59
N MET A 247 -0.34 -3.55 22.42
CA MET A 247 -1.78 -3.44 22.21
C MET A 247 -2.42 -4.84 22.22
N PRO A 248 -3.37 -5.15 23.12
CA PRO A 248 -4.01 -6.45 23.13
C PRO A 248 -4.96 -6.62 21.94
N ILE A 249 -5.03 -7.84 21.41
CA ILE A 249 -6.01 -8.28 20.42
C ILE A 249 -7.16 -8.91 21.21
N GLN A 250 -8.35 -8.30 21.15
CA GLN A 250 -9.53 -8.79 21.87
C GLN A 250 -10.07 -10.07 21.23
N SER A 251 -10.18 -10.06 19.91
CA SER A 251 -10.63 -11.24 19.16
C SER A 251 -10.20 -11.17 17.70
N VAL A 252 -10.06 -12.36 17.08
CA VAL A 252 -9.94 -12.48 15.61
C VAL A 252 -10.96 -13.49 15.11
N ARG A 253 -11.74 -13.13 14.08
CA ARG A 253 -12.84 -13.97 13.55
C ARG A 253 -12.84 -13.97 12.03
N ILE A 254 -13.23 -15.11 11.42
CA ILE A 254 -13.59 -15.19 10.01
C ILE A 254 -15.02 -14.65 9.85
N ALA A 255 -15.26 -13.79 8.88
CA ALA A 255 -16.58 -13.22 8.66
C ALA A 255 -17.64 -14.28 8.35
N ALA A 256 -17.28 -15.37 7.65
CA ALA A 256 -18.19 -16.48 7.37
C ALA A 256 -18.71 -17.18 8.62
N ASP A 257 -17.94 -17.18 9.71
CA ASP A 257 -18.28 -17.83 10.97
C ASP A 257 -19.19 -16.95 11.88
N LEU A 258 -19.50 -15.72 11.44
CA LEU A 258 -20.40 -14.80 12.13
C LEU A 258 -21.77 -14.74 11.46
N PRO A 259 -22.84 -14.41 12.22
CA PRO A 259 -24.14 -14.08 11.64
C PRO A 259 -24.01 -12.98 10.59
N GLU A 260 -24.83 -13.01 9.54
CA GLU A 260 -24.78 -12.02 8.45
C GLU A 260 -24.98 -10.59 8.97
N THR A 261 -25.78 -10.41 10.00
CA THR A 261 -26.06 -9.12 10.65
C THR A 261 -24.84 -8.51 11.35
N GLU A 262 -23.83 -9.30 11.66
CA GLU A 262 -22.58 -8.87 12.29
C GLU A 262 -21.45 -8.64 11.27
N ARG A 263 -21.69 -9.00 10.00
CA ARG A 263 -20.71 -8.85 8.94
C ARG A 263 -20.67 -7.41 8.44
N SER A 264 -19.47 -6.87 8.32
CA SER A 264 -19.25 -5.56 7.72
C SER A 264 -19.52 -5.61 6.21
N LYS A 265 -20.25 -4.64 5.71
CA LYS A 265 -20.65 -4.59 4.30
C LYS A 265 -19.66 -3.74 3.49
N PHE A 266 -18.41 -4.18 3.40
CA PHE A 266 -17.41 -3.52 2.58
C PHE A 266 -17.37 -4.08 1.17
N GLU A 267 -17.14 -3.19 0.20
CA GLU A 267 -16.93 -3.50 -1.21
C GLU A 267 -15.59 -2.95 -1.67
N VAL A 268 -14.98 -3.67 -2.57
CA VAL A 268 -13.71 -3.32 -3.22
C VAL A 268 -13.98 -3.05 -4.70
N MET A 269 -13.37 -2.00 -5.24
CA MET A 269 -13.47 -1.73 -6.66
C MET A 269 -12.83 -2.84 -7.48
N ARG A 270 -13.55 -3.29 -8.50
CA ARG A 270 -13.06 -4.28 -9.45
C ARG A 270 -11.97 -3.67 -10.31
N THR A 271 -10.77 -4.23 -10.19
CA THR A 271 -9.59 -3.69 -10.91
C THR A 271 -9.58 -4.02 -12.40
N ASP A 272 -10.49 -4.86 -12.87
CA ASP A 272 -10.76 -5.15 -14.27
C ASP A 272 -11.83 -4.22 -14.90
N SER A 273 -12.39 -3.27 -14.13
CA SER A 273 -13.41 -2.33 -14.63
C SER A 273 -12.81 -1.12 -15.36
N ALA A 274 -13.57 -0.54 -16.29
CA ALA A 274 -13.21 0.71 -16.94
C ALA A 274 -13.12 1.87 -15.92
N THR A 275 -13.96 1.85 -14.89
CA THR A 275 -13.97 2.83 -13.81
C THR A 275 -12.65 2.80 -13.03
N TYR A 276 -12.11 1.60 -12.75
CA TYR A 276 -10.79 1.49 -12.12
C TYR A 276 -9.67 2.09 -13.00
N GLN A 277 -9.71 1.85 -14.32
CA GLN A 277 -8.75 2.48 -15.24
C GLN A 277 -8.83 4.01 -15.17
N ALA A 278 -10.04 4.56 -15.07
CA ALA A 278 -10.23 6.00 -14.90
C ALA A 278 -9.70 6.51 -13.55
N VAL A 279 -9.83 5.73 -12.46
CA VAL A 279 -9.22 6.06 -11.14
C VAL A 279 -7.70 6.13 -11.26
N VAL A 280 -7.07 5.11 -11.88
CA VAL A 280 -5.61 5.09 -12.09
C VAL A 280 -5.16 6.27 -12.95
N GLU A 281 -5.90 6.58 -14.02
CA GLU A 281 -5.59 7.70 -14.90
C GLU A 281 -5.72 9.05 -14.19
N ALA A 282 -6.78 9.25 -13.39
CA ALA A 282 -6.98 10.46 -12.60
C ALA A 282 -5.85 10.64 -11.56
N GLN A 283 -5.36 9.55 -10.99
CA GLN A 283 -4.24 9.58 -10.03
C GLN A 283 -2.89 9.83 -10.74
N ARG A 284 -2.68 9.28 -11.93
CA ARG A 284 -1.47 9.46 -12.75
C ARG A 284 -1.32 10.88 -13.25
N ASN A 285 -2.41 11.46 -13.73
CA ASN A 285 -2.44 12.77 -14.40
C ASN A 285 -3.31 13.76 -13.63
N ARG A 286 -2.97 14.00 -12.36
CA ARG A 286 -3.67 14.98 -11.55
C ARG A 286 -3.71 16.34 -12.25
N GLY A 287 -4.90 16.92 -12.32
CA GLY A 287 -5.15 18.25 -12.84
C GLY A 287 -5.48 19.25 -11.73
N GLY A 288 -5.92 20.45 -12.15
CA GLY A 288 -6.39 21.51 -11.26
C GLY A 288 -5.32 22.53 -10.86
N PRO A 289 -5.71 23.59 -10.16
CA PRO A 289 -4.84 24.75 -9.90
C PRO A 289 -3.69 24.45 -8.94
N TRP A 290 -3.82 23.43 -8.10
CA TRP A 290 -2.76 23.02 -7.15
C TRP A 290 -1.63 22.29 -7.86
N THR A 291 -1.95 21.42 -8.84
CA THR A 291 -0.95 20.63 -9.57
C THR A 291 -0.24 21.47 -10.62
N LYS A 292 1.03 21.74 -10.44
CA LYS A 292 1.83 22.55 -11.39
C LYS A 292 2.42 21.69 -12.51
N VAL A 293 2.76 20.44 -12.20
CA VAL A 293 3.30 19.48 -13.17
C VAL A 293 2.58 18.16 -12.98
N ALA A 294 1.90 17.66 -14.02
CA ALA A 294 1.41 16.30 -14.07
C ALA A 294 2.55 15.36 -14.41
N THR A 295 2.85 14.40 -13.55
CA THR A 295 3.99 13.49 -13.73
C THR A 295 3.81 12.53 -14.90
N GLY A 296 2.56 12.22 -15.28
CA GLY A 296 2.24 11.25 -16.32
C GLY A 296 2.62 9.81 -15.98
N LYS A 297 2.98 9.55 -14.72
CA LYS A 297 3.44 8.27 -14.19
C LYS A 297 2.78 7.97 -12.85
N ILE A 298 2.64 6.69 -12.57
CA ILE A 298 2.18 6.20 -11.27
C ILE A 298 2.92 4.90 -10.92
N ASP A 299 3.38 4.81 -9.69
CA ASP A 299 3.94 3.60 -9.10
C ASP A 299 2.83 2.62 -8.71
N LEU A 300 3.10 1.32 -8.77
CA LEU A 300 2.13 0.28 -8.43
C LEU A 300 1.55 0.45 -7.01
N CYS A 301 2.41 0.72 -6.03
CA CYS A 301 2.00 0.87 -4.64
C CYS A 301 1.25 2.18 -4.37
N ASN A 302 1.31 3.15 -5.28
CA ASN A 302 0.56 4.40 -5.26
C ASN A 302 -0.71 4.37 -6.13
N ALA A 303 -0.96 3.28 -6.87
CA ALA A 303 -2.22 3.08 -7.57
C ALA A 303 -3.30 2.66 -6.57
N PRO A 304 -4.27 3.53 -6.22
CA PRO A 304 -5.21 3.24 -5.14
C PRO A 304 -6.18 2.14 -5.57
N ILE A 305 -6.52 1.25 -4.65
CA ILE A 305 -7.61 0.29 -4.82
C ILE A 305 -8.75 0.76 -3.92
N PRO A 306 -9.77 1.42 -4.47
CA PRO A 306 -10.85 1.98 -3.67
C PRO A 306 -11.64 0.92 -2.91
N VAL A 307 -11.98 1.26 -1.69
CA VAL A 307 -12.86 0.49 -0.80
C VAL A 307 -13.98 1.42 -0.33
N ARG A 308 -15.18 0.89 -0.21
CA ARG A 308 -16.31 1.61 0.37
C ARG A 308 -17.12 0.72 1.30
N GLU A 309 -17.81 1.31 2.23
CA GLU A 309 -18.87 0.65 2.98
C GLU A 309 -20.18 0.77 2.21
N GLN A 310 -20.92 -0.34 2.05
CA GLN A 310 -22.28 -0.30 1.50
C GLN A 310 -23.18 0.46 2.47
N LYS A 311 -23.93 1.40 1.94
CA LYS A 311 -24.93 2.15 2.70
C LYS A 311 -26.22 1.33 2.86
#